data_53aa1d4dbb5298049c7f9e7cc7ba870d
#
_entry.id   53aa1d4dbb5298049c7f9e7cc7ba870d
#
_cell.length_a   1.000
_cell.length_b   1.000
_cell.length_c   1.000
_cell.angle_alpha   90.00
_cell.angle_beta   90.00
_cell.angle_gamma   90.00
#
_symmetry.space_group_name_H-M   'P 1'
#
loop_
_entity.id
_entity.type
_entity.pdbx_description
1 polymer ?
#
loop_
_entity_poly.entity_id
_entity_poly.type
_entity_poly.pdbx_seq_one_letter_code
_entity_poly.pdbx_strand_id
1 'polypeptide(L)'
;MVTFQVPLKQEAEKPFRFSVAGRSVLLAGSRHGSVPHDTCCQLIQQFHHLGFRFFVGCAAGIDRCFREALSVSPYHKDCVVACAFSSRVYHARSLGLYASVVVPPGLTPAAALRRRTLWMVRRSSLVLLVPVDPTIDRWGPGSRLVFRSAMYHLKPVFVAALDPPPESVHYRLLPADLFGVLRGYWAVPHPFGDGGPCDDEY
;
A
#
# COMPACT_ATOMS: atom_id res chain seq x y z
N MET A 1 -9.26 -15.89 4.12
CA MET A 1 -7.79 -15.80 3.98
C MET A 1 -7.46 -15.86 2.52
N VAL A 2 -6.60 -14.99 2.02
CA VAL A 2 -6.14 -14.97 0.62
C VAL A 2 -4.68 -15.41 0.62
N THR A 3 -4.36 -16.37 -0.26
CA THR A 3 -3.01 -16.90 -0.38
C THR A 3 -2.38 -16.38 -1.68
N PHE A 4 -1.22 -15.78 -1.57
CA PHE A 4 -0.40 -15.37 -2.69
C PHE A 4 0.68 -16.43 -2.95
N GLN A 5 0.89 -16.76 -4.22
CA GLN A 5 1.97 -17.62 -4.66
C GLN A 5 2.98 -16.78 -5.44
N VAL A 6 4.23 -16.85 -5.05
CA VAL A 6 5.32 -16.17 -5.74
C VAL A 6 6.25 -17.24 -6.28
N PRO A 7 6.39 -17.37 -7.61
CA PRO A 7 7.34 -18.30 -8.20
C PRO A 7 8.77 -17.88 -7.82
N LEU A 8 9.59 -18.84 -7.44
CA LEU A 8 11.01 -18.61 -7.19
C LEU A 8 11.78 -18.85 -8.50
N LYS A 9 12.88 -18.10 -8.71
CA LYS A 9 13.67 -18.14 -9.95
C LYS A 9 14.38 -19.47 -10.22
N GLN A 10 14.49 -20.34 -9.22
CA GLN A 10 15.11 -21.66 -9.37
C GLN A 10 14.02 -22.71 -9.59
N GLU A 11 14.05 -23.40 -10.71
CA GLU A 11 13.03 -24.39 -11.14
C GLU A 11 12.82 -25.57 -10.17
N ALA A 12 13.72 -25.76 -9.20
CA ALA A 12 13.66 -26.84 -8.20
C ALA A 12 12.97 -26.44 -6.88
N GLU A 13 12.68 -25.16 -6.64
CA GLU A 13 12.06 -24.71 -5.41
C GLU A 13 10.55 -24.59 -5.52
N LYS A 14 9.84 -25.11 -4.52
CA LYS A 14 8.39 -24.92 -4.43
C LYS A 14 8.05 -23.44 -4.35
N PRO A 15 6.99 -22.96 -5.04
CA PRO A 15 6.60 -21.55 -5.01
C PRO A 15 6.39 -21.10 -3.57
N PHE A 16 6.96 -19.94 -3.22
CA PHE A 16 6.75 -19.36 -1.91
C PHE A 16 5.30 -18.93 -1.75
N ARG A 17 4.69 -19.32 -0.64
CA ARG A 17 3.29 -19.00 -0.34
C ARG A 17 3.20 -18.21 0.94
N PHE A 18 2.46 -17.12 0.93
CA PHE A 18 2.07 -16.40 2.13
C PHE A 18 0.57 -16.10 2.10
N SER A 19 0.00 -16.02 3.28
CA SER A 19 -1.44 -15.80 3.44
C SER A 19 -1.69 -14.47 4.14
N VAL A 20 -2.70 -13.76 3.67
CA VAL A 20 -3.13 -12.48 4.22
C VAL A 20 -4.41 -12.67 5.01
N ALA A 21 -4.37 -12.35 6.29
CA ALA A 21 -5.56 -12.29 7.14
C ALA A 21 -6.33 -11.00 6.85
N GLY A 22 -7.61 -11.14 6.54
CA GLY A 22 -8.45 -10.01 6.13
C GLY A 22 -8.41 -9.75 4.63
N ARG A 23 -9.20 -8.75 4.18
CA ARG A 23 -9.39 -8.44 2.76
C ARG A 23 -9.44 -6.93 2.54
N SER A 24 -8.35 -6.27 2.85
CA SER A 24 -8.20 -4.84 2.59
C SER A 24 -6.81 -4.50 2.10
N VAL A 25 -6.73 -3.76 1.02
CA VAL A 25 -5.46 -3.30 0.42
C VAL A 25 -5.34 -1.80 0.56
N LEU A 26 -4.19 -1.33 1.02
CA LEU A 26 -3.79 0.07 0.93
C LEU A 26 -3.10 0.31 -0.40
N LEU A 27 -3.67 1.18 -1.22
CA LEU A 27 -3.09 1.69 -2.46
C LEU A 27 -2.37 3.00 -2.12
N ALA A 28 -1.04 2.99 -2.16
CA ALA A 28 -0.22 4.11 -1.72
C ALA A 28 1.00 4.32 -2.62
N GLY A 29 1.57 5.51 -2.57
CA GLY A 29 2.81 5.77 -3.29
C GLY A 29 3.26 7.22 -3.24
N SER A 30 4.12 7.58 -4.18
CA SER A 30 4.69 8.90 -4.28
C SER A 30 3.66 9.96 -4.67
N ARG A 31 3.84 11.17 -4.14
CA ARG A 31 3.07 12.36 -4.55
C ARG A 31 3.46 12.88 -5.94
N HIS A 32 4.62 12.48 -6.44
CA HIS A 32 5.17 12.90 -7.71
C HIS A 32 5.15 11.80 -8.77
N GLY A 33 4.75 10.58 -8.38
CA GLY A 33 4.62 9.46 -9.30
C GLY A 33 3.26 9.45 -10.00
N SER A 34 3.19 8.69 -11.08
CA SER A 34 1.93 8.35 -11.76
C SER A 34 1.91 6.88 -12.14
N VAL A 35 0.72 6.34 -12.26
CA VAL A 35 0.46 5.01 -12.81
C VAL A 35 -0.56 5.19 -13.92
N PRO A 36 -0.39 4.52 -15.09
CA PRO A 36 -1.38 4.58 -16.15
C PRO A 36 -2.77 4.19 -15.64
N HIS A 37 -3.80 4.86 -16.15
CA HIS A 37 -5.19 4.65 -15.71
C HIS A 37 -5.61 3.18 -15.87
N ASP A 38 -5.30 2.57 -17.02
CA ASP A 38 -5.65 1.17 -17.30
C ASP A 38 -4.96 0.21 -16.33
N THR A 39 -3.70 0.48 -15.97
CA THR A 39 -2.98 -0.28 -14.94
C THR A 39 -3.69 -0.18 -13.58
N CYS A 40 -4.12 1.01 -13.19
CA CYS A 40 -4.89 1.20 -11.96
C CYS A 40 -6.21 0.40 -12.00
N CYS A 41 -6.94 0.47 -13.11
CA CYS A 41 -8.20 -0.27 -13.31
C CYS A 41 -7.99 -1.78 -13.21
N GLN A 42 -6.98 -2.32 -13.89
CA GLN A 42 -6.66 -3.75 -13.84
C GLN A 42 -6.29 -4.21 -12.42
N LEU A 43 -5.45 -3.47 -11.71
CA LEU A 43 -5.09 -3.77 -10.31
C LEU A 43 -6.31 -3.75 -9.40
N ILE A 44 -7.18 -2.75 -9.51
CA ILE A 44 -8.43 -2.65 -8.76
C ILE A 44 -9.32 -3.86 -9.03
N GLN A 45 -9.52 -4.21 -10.30
CA GLN A 45 -10.32 -5.35 -10.70
C GLN A 45 -9.78 -6.66 -10.11
N GLN A 46 -8.47 -6.91 -10.23
CA GLN A 46 -7.85 -8.14 -9.72
C GLN A 46 -7.95 -8.25 -8.20
N PHE A 47 -7.68 -7.17 -7.46
CA PHE A 47 -7.85 -7.17 -6.01
C PHE A 47 -9.30 -7.36 -5.60
N HIS A 48 -10.25 -6.75 -6.32
CA HIS A 48 -11.67 -6.92 -6.03
C HIS A 48 -12.14 -8.37 -6.29
N HIS A 49 -11.67 -9.02 -7.37
CA HIS A 49 -11.96 -10.44 -7.62
C HIS A 49 -11.44 -11.36 -6.50
N LEU A 50 -10.35 -10.98 -5.82
CA LEU A 50 -9.88 -11.65 -4.62
C LEU A 50 -10.65 -11.24 -3.34
N GLY A 51 -11.66 -10.38 -3.47
CA GLY A 51 -12.53 -9.92 -2.40
C GLY A 51 -11.91 -8.82 -1.51
N PHE A 52 -10.93 -8.07 -2.02
CA PHE A 52 -10.34 -6.95 -1.28
C PHE A 52 -11.18 -5.69 -1.39
N ARG A 53 -11.23 -4.94 -0.28
CA ARG A 53 -11.65 -3.55 -0.20
C ARG A 53 -10.45 -2.64 -0.27
N PHE A 54 -10.67 -1.36 -0.57
CA PHE A 54 -9.61 -0.41 -0.88
C PHE A 54 -9.50 0.69 0.18
N PHE A 55 -8.28 0.96 0.62
CA PHE A 55 -7.92 2.20 1.28
C PHE A 55 -7.02 3.01 0.37
N VAL A 56 -7.30 4.30 0.22
CA VAL A 56 -6.48 5.23 -0.54
C VAL A 56 -6.40 6.56 0.18
N GLY A 57 -5.27 7.25 0.05
CA GLY A 57 -5.09 8.56 0.64
C GLY A 57 -5.69 9.70 -0.20
N CYS A 58 -5.68 10.91 0.36
CA CYS A 58 -6.17 12.12 -0.30
C CYS A 58 -5.05 12.97 -0.93
N ALA A 59 -3.83 12.44 -1.06
CA ALA A 59 -2.70 13.16 -1.63
C ALA A 59 -2.76 13.21 -3.18
N ALA A 60 -1.84 13.97 -3.78
CA ALA A 60 -1.58 13.96 -5.22
C ALA A 60 -0.81 12.69 -5.63
N GLY A 61 -0.44 12.59 -6.90
CA GLY A 61 0.35 11.49 -7.44
C GLY A 61 -0.40 10.17 -7.41
N ILE A 62 0.23 9.13 -6.90
CA ILE A 62 -0.30 7.75 -6.91
C ILE A 62 -1.67 7.65 -6.23
N ASP A 63 -1.86 8.29 -5.07
CA ASP A 63 -3.16 8.33 -4.40
C ASP A 63 -4.25 8.89 -5.33
N ARG A 64 -3.93 9.92 -6.13
CA ARG A 64 -4.85 10.52 -7.10
C ARG A 64 -5.16 9.56 -8.25
N CYS A 65 -4.16 8.90 -8.85
CA CYS A 65 -4.37 7.95 -9.94
C CYS A 65 -5.36 6.85 -9.54
N PHE A 66 -5.19 6.27 -8.35
CA PHE A 66 -6.11 5.25 -7.86
C PHE A 66 -7.50 5.79 -7.52
N ARG A 67 -7.62 7.02 -6.96
CA ARG A 67 -8.95 7.62 -6.72
C ARG A 67 -9.70 7.86 -8.03
N GLU A 68 -9.04 8.36 -9.06
CA GLU A 68 -9.66 8.59 -10.37
C GLU A 68 -10.12 7.27 -11.01
N ALA A 69 -9.30 6.23 -10.96
CA ALA A 69 -9.66 4.91 -11.45
C ALA A 69 -10.82 4.27 -10.64
N LEU A 70 -10.80 4.41 -9.33
CA LEU A 70 -11.89 3.92 -8.45
C LEU A 70 -13.20 4.67 -8.69
N SER A 71 -13.16 5.98 -8.98
CA SER A 71 -14.37 6.79 -9.17
C SER A 71 -15.21 6.35 -10.37
N VAL A 72 -14.59 5.83 -11.41
CA VAL A 72 -15.26 5.30 -12.61
C VAL A 72 -15.45 3.78 -12.57
N SER A 73 -14.91 3.13 -11.55
CA SER A 73 -15.02 1.68 -11.36
C SER A 73 -16.38 1.31 -10.74
N PRO A 74 -16.96 0.14 -11.10
CA PRO A 74 -18.11 -0.40 -10.41
C PRO A 74 -17.84 -0.71 -8.93
N TYR A 75 -16.57 -0.74 -8.51
CA TYR A 75 -16.12 -1.08 -7.15
C TYR A 75 -15.93 0.14 -6.24
N HIS A 76 -16.36 1.34 -6.66
CA HIS A 76 -16.19 2.59 -5.91
C HIS A 76 -16.75 2.54 -4.47
N LYS A 77 -17.79 1.72 -4.23
CA LYS A 77 -18.40 1.53 -2.90
C LYS A 77 -17.52 0.77 -1.92
N ASP A 78 -16.56 -0.01 -2.43
CA ASP A 78 -15.60 -0.77 -1.61
C ASP A 78 -14.33 0.03 -1.29
N CYS A 79 -14.35 1.33 -1.56
CA CYS A 79 -13.23 2.23 -1.32
C CYS A 79 -13.51 3.19 -0.17
N VAL A 80 -12.49 3.37 0.68
CA VAL A 80 -12.45 4.43 1.70
C VAL A 80 -11.29 5.38 1.40
N VAL A 81 -11.61 6.64 1.12
CA VAL A 81 -10.60 7.69 0.99
C VAL A 81 -10.33 8.29 2.36
N ALA A 82 -9.14 8.01 2.89
CA ALA A 82 -8.71 8.57 4.16
C ALA A 82 -8.15 9.98 3.98
N CYS A 83 -8.76 10.96 4.62
CA CYS A 83 -8.36 12.36 4.52
C CYS A 83 -7.73 12.84 5.83
N ALA A 84 -6.71 13.70 5.71
CA ALA A 84 -6.14 14.44 6.83
C ALA A 84 -6.89 15.74 7.11
N PHE A 85 -7.61 16.27 6.10
CA PHE A 85 -8.27 17.59 6.17
C PHE A 85 -9.68 17.52 5.59
N SER A 86 -10.61 18.27 6.15
CA SER A 86 -12.01 18.33 5.70
C SER A 86 -12.16 18.82 4.25
N SER A 87 -11.33 19.79 3.81
CA SER A 87 -11.31 20.26 2.43
C SER A 87 -11.05 19.14 1.40
N ARG A 88 -10.27 18.13 1.77
CA ARG A 88 -9.98 16.97 0.90
C ARG A 88 -11.12 15.96 0.84
N VAL A 89 -11.95 15.90 1.87
CA VAL A 89 -13.17 15.06 1.86
C VAL A 89 -14.13 15.52 0.80
N TYR A 90 -14.35 16.83 0.68
CA TYR A 90 -15.24 17.39 -0.34
C TYR A 90 -14.81 16.97 -1.76
N HIS A 91 -13.53 17.11 -2.07
CA HIS A 91 -13.02 16.72 -3.38
C HIS A 91 -13.17 15.21 -3.66
N ALA A 92 -12.93 14.33 -2.69
CA ALA A 92 -13.12 12.89 -2.90
C ALA A 92 -14.60 12.53 -3.08
N ARG A 93 -15.50 13.18 -2.36
CA ARG A 93 -16.96 12.98 -2.50
C ARG A 93 -17.50 13.48 -3.84
N SER A 94 -16.93 14.54 -4.42
CA SER A 94 -17.31 15.00 -5.76
C SER A 94 -16.95 13.98 -6.85
N LEU A 95 -16.03 13.04 -6.56
CA LEU A 95 -15.72 11.88 -7.40
C LEU A 95 -16.63 10.67 -7.12
N GLY A 96 -17.66 10.79 -6.30
CA GLY A 96 -18.54 9.68 -5.91
C GLY A 96 -17.95 8.69 -4.90
N LEU A 97 -16.78 9.00 -4.31
CA LEU A 97 -16.11 8.11 -3.37
C LEU A 97 -16.49 8.39 -1.91
N TYR A 98 -16.59 7.36 -1.09
CA TYR A 98 -16.72 7.54 0.35
C TYR A 98 -15.42 8.07 0.94
N ALA A 99 -15.49 9.21 1.62
CA ALA A 99 -14.34 9.87 2.21
C ALA A 99 -14.65 10.41 3.61
N SER A 100 -13.66 10.32 4.50
CA SER A 100 -13.76 10.86 5.87
C SER A 100 -12.41 11.39 6.37
N VAL A 101 -12.47 12.37 7.29
CA VAL A 101 -11.31 12.78 8.07
C VAL A 101 -11.05 11.72 9.13
N VAL A 102 -9.84 11.16 9.13
CA VAL A 102 -9.45 10.04 10.00
C VAL A 102 -8.45 10.44 11.08
N VAL A 103 -8.22 11.73 11.24
CA VAL A 103 -7.26 12.28 12.21
C VAL A 103 -7.98 13.27 13.14
N PRO A 104 -7.55 13.38 14.41
CA PRO A 104 -8.11 14.38 15.33
C PRO A 104 -7.78 15.80 14.86
N PRO A 105 -8.60 16.80 15.22
CA PRO A 105 -8.32 18.20 14.94
C PRO A 105 -7.10 18.71 15.74
N GLY A 106 -6.58 19.88 15.35
CA GLY A 106 -5.51 20.56 16.06
C GLY A 106 -4.09 20.08 15.76
N LEU A 107 -3.91 19.11 14.86
CA LEU A 107 -2.58 18.67 14.45
C LEU A 107 -1.96 19.60 13.42
N THR A 108 -0.64 19.73 13.45
CA THR A 108 0.10 20.34 12.34
C THR A 108 -0.13 19.56 11.04
N PRO A 109 -0.02 20.20 9.85
CA PRO A 109 -0.25 19.51 8.58
C PRO A 109 0.62 18.25 8.40
N ALA A 110 1.87 18.30 8.82
CA ALA A 110 2.77 17.14 8.75
C ALA A 110 2.32 16.00 9.67
N ALA A 111 1.97 16.31 10.93
CA ALA A 111 1.47 15.34 11.89
C ALA A 111 0.14 14.71 11.44
N ALA A 112 -0.77 15.52 10.89
CA ALA A 112 -2.05 15.05 10.38
C ALA A 112 -1.86 14.07 9.22
N LEU A 113 -0.98 14.39 8.26
CA LEU A 113 -0.67 13.50 7.14
C LEU A 113 0.01 12.20 7.60
N ARG A 114 0.95 12.29 8.56
CA ARG A 114 1.58 11.11 9.16
C ARG A 114 0.53 10.23 9.84
N ARG A 115 -0.33 10.81 10.68
CA ARG A 115 -1.36 10.07 11.42
C ARG A 115 -2.39 9.41 10.50
N ARG A 116 -2.80 10.09 9.43
CA ARG A 116 -3.64 9.50 8.36
C ARG A 116 -2.97 8.27 7.75
N THR A 117 -1.69 8.38 7.41
CA THR A 117 -0.94 7.28 6.81
C THR A 117 -0.90 6.06 7.73
N LEU A 118 -0.56 6.26 9.01
CA LEU A 118 -0.56 5.20 10.02
C LEU A 118 -1.95 4.58 10.21
N TRP A 119 -3.00 5.39 10.19
CA TRP A 119 -4.37 4.91 10.27
C TRP A 119 -4.72 3.97 9.11
N MET A 120 -4.34 4.31 7.88
CA MET A 120 -4.57 3.46 6.70
C MET A 120 -3.78 2.15 6.79
N VAL A 121 -2.50 2.23 7.12
CA VAL A 121 -1.66 1.02 7.26
C VAL A 121 -2.24 0.08 8.31
N ARG A 122 -2.64 0.58 9.48
CA ARG A 122 -3.22 -0.26 10.54
C ARG A 122 -4.48 -0.99 10.10
N ARG A 123 -5.31 -0.38 9.25
CA ARG A 123 -6.59 -0.93 8.80
C ARG A 123 -6.50 -1.80 7.55
N SER A 124 -5.41 -1.72 6.81
CA SER A 124 -5.18 -2.60 5.66
C SER A 124 -4.63 -3.95 6.09
N SER A 125 -4.83 -4.96 5.26
CA SER A 125 -4.28 -6.30 5.42
C SER A 125 -2.99 -6.49 4.64
N LEU A 126 -2.84 -5.74 3.55
CA LEU A 126 -1.62 -5.65 2.75
C LEU A 126 -1.50 -4.25 2.14
N VAL A 127 -0.33 -3.95 1.59
CA VAL A 127 -0.04 -2.66 0.96
C VAL A 127 0.47 -2.88 -0.46
N LEU A 128 -0.08 -2.13 -1.41
CA LEU A 128 0.54 -1.87 -2.70
C LEU A 128 1.21 -0.50 -2.63
N LEU A 129 2.54 -0.48 -2.71
CA LEU A 129 3.35 0.72 -2.63
C LEU A 129 4.03 0.99 -3.98
N VAL A 130 3.73 2.15 -4.56
CA VAL A 130 4.35 2.63 -5.81
C VAL A 130 5.23 3.84 -5.49
N PRO A 131 6.52 3.64 -5.23
CA PRO A 131 7.46 4.75 -5.01
C PRO A 131 7.74 5.48 -6.32
N VAL A 132 8.26 6.71 -6.26
CA VAL A 132 8.65 7.46 -7.46
C VAL A 132 9.98 6.96 -8.02
N ASP A 133 10.85 6.51 -7.16
CA ASP A 133 12.19 6.05 -7.47
C ASP A 133 12.30 4.56 -7.10
N PRO A 134 12.94 3.73 -7.92
CA PRO A 134 13.18 2.34 -7.58
C PRO A 134 14.08 2.17 -6.35
N THR A 135 14.92 3.17 -6.03
CA THR A 135 15.88 3.11 -4.91
C THR A 135 15.25 3.62 -3.62
N ILE A 136 15.25 2.82 -2.57
CA ILE A 136 14.59 3.13 -1.29
C ILE A 136 15.11 4.41 -0.64
N ASP A 137 16.41 4.71 -0.78
CA ASP A 137 17.02 5.91 -0.19
C ASP A 137 16.46 7.20 -0.80
N ARG A 138 15.94 7.11 -2.03
CA ARG A 138 15.27 8.22 -2.72
C ARG A 138 13.77 8.24 -2.54
N TRP A 139 13.20 7.29 -1.80
CA TRP A 139 11.78 7.34 -1.51
C TRP A 139 11.45 8.57 -0.66
N GLY A 140 10.37 9.23 -1.02
CA GLY A 140 9.84 10.31 -0.20
C GLY A 140 9.44 9.84 1.20
N PRO A 141 9.39 10.75 2.18
CA PRO A 141 9.13 10.40 3.58
C PRO A 141 7.79 9.65 3.78
N GLY A 142 6.80 9.92 2.92
CA GLY A 142 5.51 9.22 2.95
C GLY A 142 5.62 7.75 2.58
N SER A 143 6.35 7.42 1.51
CA SER A 143 6.54 6.02 1.07
C SER A 143 7.36 5.23 2.09
N ARG A 144 8.40 5.83 2.64
CA ARG A 144 9.20 5.22 3.72
C ARG A 144 8.36 4.95 4.97
N LEU A 145 7.51 5.90 5.37
CA LEU A 145 6.61 5.73 6.50
C LEU A 145 5.62 4.57 6.28
N VAL A 146 5.01 4.49 5.07
CA VAL A 146 4.11 3.39 4.72
C VAL A 146 4.82 2.05 4.85
N PHE A 147 6.00 1.91 4.23
CA PHE A 147 6.76 0.68 4.21
C PHE A 147 7.15 0.23 5.63
N ARG A 148 7.83 1.11 6.39
CA ARG A 148 8.27 0.80 7.76
C ARG A 148 7.09 0.46 8.67
N SER A 149 6.01 1.23 8.59
CA SER A 149 4.82 0.96 9.40
C SER A 149 4.16 -0.38 9.03
N ALA A 150 4.14 -0.74 7.75
CA ALA A 150 3.60 -2.02 7.31
C ALA A 150 4.45 -3.19 7.83
N MET A 151 5.78 -3.10 7.75
CA MET A 151 6.70 -4.10 8.30
C MET A 151 6.51 -4.23 9.81
N TYR A 152 6.46 -3.13 10.55
CA TYR A 152 6.20 -3.12 11.99
C TYR A 152 4.87 -3.81 12.38
N HIS A 153 3.84 -3.66 11.55
CA HIS A 153 2.55 -4.31 11.75
C HIS A 153 2.42 -5.68 11.06
N LEU A 154 3.53 -6.29 10.67
CA LEU A 154 3.62 -7.60 10.02
C LEU A 154 2.71 -7.72 8.79
N LYS A 155 2.63 -6.66 8.00
CA LYS A 155 1.80 -6.61 6.79
C LYS A 155 2.64 -6.76 5.54
N PRO A 156 2.31 -7.66 4.63
CA PRO A 156 3.00 -7.78 3.35
C PRO A 156 2.88 -6.49 2.54
N VAL A 157 3.97 -6.10 1.90
CA VAL A 157 4.01 -4.94 0.99
C VAL A 157 4.48 -5.41 -0.37
N PHE A 158 3.66 -5.16 -1.39
CA PHE A 158 4.16 -5.19 -2.76
C PHE A 158 4.76 -3.83 -3.08
N VAL A 159 6.03 -3.81 -3.43
CA VAL A 159 6.75 -2.61 -3.84
C VAL A 159 6.93 -2.65 -5.35
N ALA A 160 6.29 -1.73 -6.06
CA ALA A 160 6.43 -1.56 -7.50
C ALA A 160 7.73 -0.82 -7.82
N ALA A 161 8.84 -1.53 -7.85
CA ALA A 161 10.16 -0.98 -8.12
C ALA A 161 10.96 -1.96 -8.99
N LEU A 162 11.90 -1.44 -9.78
CA LEU A 162 12.79 -2.26 -10.60
C LEU A 162 13.90 -2.89 -9.75
N ASP A 163 14.41 -2.12 -8.80
CA ASP A 163 15.42 -2.59 -7.85
C ASP A 163 14.76 -3.06 -6.55
N PRO A 164 15.28 -4.12 -5.93
CA PRO A 164 14.76 -4.61 -4.66
C PRO A 164 14.94 -3.56 -3.56
N PRO A 165 13.98 -3.45 -2.62
CA PRO A 165 14.25 -2.82 -1.34
C PRO A 165 15.47 -3.44 -0.66
N PRO A 166 16.13 -2.74 0.28
CA PRO A 166 17.25 -3.30 1.01
C PRO A 166 16.88 -4.63 1.67
N GLU A 167 17.81 -5.56 1.69
CA GLU A 167 17.64 -6.78 2.46
C GLU A 167 17.54 -6.49 3.96
N SER A 168 16.79 -7.28 4.66
CA SER A 168 16.55 -7.12 6.09
C SER A 168 16.26 -8.47 6.74
N VAL A 169 16.70 -8.65 7.96
CA VAL A 169 16.31 -9.81 8.77
C VAL A 169 14.83 -9.82 9.18
N HIS A 170 14.13 -8.69 8.99
CA HIS A 170 12.74 -8.54 9.39
C HIS A 170 11.73 -8.94 8.31
N TYR A 171 12.17 -9.11 7.06
CA TYR A 171 11.29 -9.51 5.96
C TYR A 171 12.05 -10.24 4.86
N ARG A 172 11.35 -11.10 4.16
CA ARG A 172 11.85 -11.77 2.94
C ARG A 172 11.43 -10.98 1.71
N LEU A 173 12.37 -10.77 0.79
CA LEU A 173 12.10 -10.17 -0.52
C LEU A 173 11.89 -11.25 -1.57
N LEU A 174 10.82 -11.11 -2.35
CA LEU A 174 10.45 -12.03 -3.39
C LEU A 174 10.13 -11.24 -4.66
N PRO A 175 10.92 -11.37 -5.73
CA PRO A 175 10.58 -10.76 -7.01
C PRO A 175 9.23 -11.31 -7.51
N ALA A 176 8.38 -10.45 -8.01
CA ALA A 176 7.06 -10.85 -8.47
C ALA A 176 6.54 -9.94 -9.56
N ASP A 177 5.65 -10.51 -10.36
CA ASP A 177 4.78 -9.79 -11.27
C ASP A 177 3.36 -9.83 -10.69
N LEU A 178 2.89 -8.68 -10.22
CA LEU A 178 1.59 -8.59 -9.58
C LEU A 178 0.49 -8.63 -10.65
N PHE A 179 -0.18 -9.76 -10.76
CA PHE A 179 -1.26 -10.04 -11.71
C PHE A 179 -0.87 -9.91 -13.20
N GLY A 180 0.41 -9.99 -13.55
CA GLY A 180 0.88 -9.72 -14.92
C GLY A 180 0.84 -8.24 -15.31
N VAL A 181 0.57 -7.34 -14.35
CA VAL A 181 0.32 -5.92 -14.60
C VAL A 181 1.46 -5.03 -14.09
N LEU A 182 2.06 -5.40 -12.95
CA LEU A 182 3.01 -4.55 -12.26
C LEU A 182 4.18 -5.37 -11.71
N ARG A 183 5.38 -5.11 -12.21
CA ARG A 183 6.59 -5.78 -11.72
C ARG A 183 7.10 -5.13 -10.45
N GLY A 184 7.70 -5.94 -9.59
CA GLY A 184 8.25 -5.46 -8.33
C GLY A 184 8.65 -6.58 -7.39
N TYR A 185 8.52 -6.32 -6.09
CA TYR A 185 8.92 -7.22 -5.03
C TYR A 185 7.86 -7.31 -3.94
N TRP A 186 7.57 -8.50 -3.49
CA TRP A 186 6.92 -8.68 -2.20
C TRP A 186 7.95 -8.57 -1.08
N ALA A 187 7.73 -7.67 -0.15
CA ALA A 187 8.37 -7.67 1.16
C ALA A 187 7.39 -8.36 2.13
N VAL A 188 7.69 -9.59 2.50
CA VAL A 188 6.86 -10.40 3.40
C VAL A 188 7.53 -10.45 4.76
N PRO A 189 6.93 -9.84 5.81
CA PRO A 189 7.50 -9.82 7.14
C PRO A 189 7.68 -11.23 7.69
N HIS A 190 8.79 -11.46 8.37
CA HIS A 190 8.95 -12.62 9.21
C HIS A 190 8.16 -12.41 10.52
N PRO A 191 7.41 -13.41 11.02
CA PRO A 191 6.98 -13.36 12.41
C PRO A 191 8.25 -13.22 13.26
N PHE A 192 8.24 -12.30 14.21
CA PHE A 192 9.37 -12.08 15.10
C PHE A 192 9.82 -13.40 15.71
N GLY A 193 11.05 -13.84 15.41
CA GLY A 193 11.80 -14.71 16.31
C GLY A 193 12.00 -13.93 17.63
N ASP A 194 12.15 -14.62 18.76
CA ASP A 194 12.12 -14.15 20.14
C ASP A 194 12.99 -12.90 20.53
N GLY A 195 13.39 -12.10 19.59
CA GLY A 195 14.00 -10.78 19.77
C GLY A 195 12.92 -9.71 19.72
N GLY A 196 12.59 -9.14 20.86
CA GLY A 196 11.56 -8.13 21.05
C GLY A 196 11.68 -6.91 20.13
N PRO A 197 10.67 -5.99 20.16
CA PRO A 197 10.65 -4.82 19.33
C PRO A 197 11.91 -3.99 19.56
N CYS A 198 12.61 -3.64 18.48
CA CYS A 198 13.62 -2.60 18.55
C CYS A 198 12.93 -1.32 18.99
N ASP A 199 13.19 -0.88 20.21
CA ASP A 199 12.81 0.42 20.74
C ASP A 199 13.66 1.51 20.04
N ASP A 200 13.43 1.68 18.75
CA ASP A 200 13.93 2.85 18.04
C ASP A 200 12.85 3.92 18.08
N GLU A 201 13.12 4.95 18.86
CA GLU A 201 12.36 6.18 19.10
C GLU A 201 11.68 6.71 17.83
N TYR A 202 10.36 6.87 17.95
CA TYR A 202 9.52 7.58 16.98
C TYR A 202 9.07 8.94 17.51
#